data_959e01dcadf80dbf7be06de720fc32f2
#
_entry.id   959e01dcadf80dbf7be06de720fc32f2
#
_cell.length_a   1.000
_cell.length_b   1.000
_cell.length_c   1.000
_cell.angle_alpha   90.00
_cell.angle_beta   90.00
_cell.angle_gamma   90.00
#
_symmetry.space_group_name_H-M   'P 1'
#
loop_
_entity.id
_entity.type
_entity.pdbx_description
1 polymer ?
#
loop_
_entity_poly.entity_id
_entity_poly.type
_entity_poly.pdbx_seq_one_letter_code
_entity_poly.pdbx_strand_id
1 'polypeptide(L)'
;VREYDYTYRDYVIRAFKADMPFDRFIVEQIAGDELVPLPHTNLSPEQIETLTATGFLRMAPDGTGSGGVDQPVARNRVIADTIKIVSTSLMGLSVGCAECHDHRYDPIPQTDYYRMRSIFEPAYDWKNWRSPRGRLLSLYTDDDRKKAAKIEADAKKIDVERNKKQEVFIQATLEKELAKLPDNIRETVRAARETPADKRSDEQKKLLEAYPSVNVSAGSLYLYDRKAADELKKMSEEAAKIRATKPKEEFVRVLAERPGQVPATHLFFRGEFAQPKQVLAPAGLTVISWMSPTKIPVNDPSLPTSGRRLAFARQLTDGNHPLTDQVLVNRIWAHHFGRGIVGSLGEFGVL
;
A
#
# COMPACT_ATOMS: atom_id res chain seq x y z
N VAL A 1 -3.50 -11.23 10.83
CA VAL A 1 -2.21 -10.52 10.91
C VAL A 1 -1.89 -10.02 9.52
N ARG A 2 -1.60 -8.72 9.38
CA ARG A 2 -1.22 -8.14 8.10
C ARG A 2 0.22 -8.54 7.78
N GLU A 3 0.50 -8.77 6.51
CA GLU A 3 1.83 -9.11 6.03
C GLU A 3 2.85 -8.01 6.40
N TYR A 4 3.99 -8.39 6.97
CA TYR A 4 5.09 -7.50 7.42
C TYR A 4 4.75 -6.53 8.56
N ASP A 5 3.66 -6.70 9.32
CA ASP A 5 3.39 -5.86 10.51
C ASP A 5 4.47 -5.97 11.59
N TYR A 6 5.12 -7.12 11.67
CA TYR A 6 6.20 -7.38 12.63
C TYR A 6 7.42 -6.46 12.43
N THR A 7 7.65 -5.94 11.22
CA THR A 7 8.81 -5.10 10.94
C THR A 7 8.81 -3.82 11.80
N TYR A 8 7.65 -3.17 11.92
CA TYR A 8 7.52 -1.99 12.77
C TYR A 8 7.66 -2.33 14.27
N ARG A 9 7.05 -3.41 14.73
CA ARG A 9 7.23 -3.89 16.11
C ARG A 9 8.72 -4.12 16.42
N ASP A 10 9.42 -4.78 15.53
CA ASP A 10 10.84 -5.10 15.71
C ASP A 10 11.72 -3.83 15.66
N TYR A 11 11.35 -2.81 14.86
CA TYR A 11 11.95 -1.48 14.92
C TYR A 11 11.78 -0.87 16.32
N VAL A 12 10.57 -0.85 16.87
CA VAL A 12 10.30 -0.31 18.22
C VAL A 12 11.16 -1.01 19.25
N ILE A 13 11.24 -2.35 19.24
CA ILE A 13 12.07 -3.11 20.17
C ILE A 13 13.55 -2.71 20.04
N ARG A 14 14.06 -2.57 18.83
CA ARG A 14 15.46 -2.16 18.60
C ARG A 14 15.72 -0.73 19.03
N ALA A 15 14.80 0.20 18.78
CA ALA A 15 14.91 1.59 19.20
C ALA A 15 15.02 1.72 20.72
N PHE A 16 14.15 1.03 21.47
CA PHE A 16 14.22 1.00 22.93
C PHE A 16 15.47 0.29 23.45
N LYS A 17 15.89 -0.82 22.83
CA LYS A 17 17.12 -1.52 23.20
C LYS A 17 18.37 -0.66 22.97
N ALA A 18 18.36 0.20 21.98
CA ALA A 18 19.44 1.13 21.65
C ALA A 18 19.39 2.44 22.44
N ASP A 19 18.42 2.59 23.35
CA ASP A 19 18.16 3.83 24.11
C ASP A 19 18.06 5.05 23.18
N MET A 20 17.27 4.90 22.10
CA MET A 20 17.09 5.96 21.11
C MET A 20 16.45 7.19 21.76
N PRO A 21 17.00 8.40 21.56
CA PRO A 21 16.38 9.63 22.04
C PRO A 21 14.94 9.76 21.55
N PHE A 22 14.04 10.16 22.45
CA PHE A 22 12.60 10.13 22.18
C PHE A 22 12.17 11.13 21.09
N ASP A 23 12.85 12.26 20.98
CA ASP A 23 12.68 13.22 19.90
C ASP A 23 12.99 12.58 18.55
N ARG A 24 14.12 11.90 18.40
CA ARG A 24 14.47 11.13 17.21
C ARG A 24 13.44 10.05 16.91
N PHE A 25 13.00 9.31 17.93
CA PHE A 25 11.98 8.26 17.81
C PHE A 25 10.66 8.80 17.23
N ILE A 26 10.20 9.98 17.69
CA ILE A 26 9.02 10.65 17.15
C ILE A 26 9.26 11.08 15.69
N VAL A 27 10.38 11.74 15.41
CA VAL A 27 10.69 12.26 14.07
C VAL A 27 10.74 11.14 13.04
N GLU A 28 11.40 10.03 13.34
CA GLU A 28 11.47 8.88 12.44
C GLU A 28 10.09 8.26 12.18
N GLN A 29 9.21 8.17 13.17
CA GLN A 29 7.88 7.60 13.01
C GLN A 29 6.94 8.49 12.18
N ILE A 30 7.05 9.80 12.28
CA ILE A 30 6.19 10.75 11.57
C ILE A 30 6.71 11.03 10.15
N ALA A 31 8.02 11.10 9.96
CA ALA A 31 8.64 11.61 8.74
C ALA A 31 9.93 10.87 8.31
N GLY A 32 10.08 9.60 8.70
CA GLY A 32 11.29 8.82 8.39
C GLY A 32 11.58 8.72 6.89
N ASP A 33 10.56 8.70 6.03
CA ASP A 33 10.73 8.71 4.58
C ASP A 33 11.22 10.06 4.03
N GLU A 34 10.99 11.16 4.73
CA GLU A 34 11.50 12.49 4.39
C GLU A 34 12.96 12.69 4.86
N LEU A 35 13.48 11.79 5.72
CA LEU A 35 14.87 11.78 6.17
C LEU A 35 15.79 10.94 5.27
N VAL A 36 15.23 10.00 4.50
CA VAL A 36 16.00 9.10 3.64
C VAL A 36 15.98 9.61 2.21
N PRO A 37 17.16 9.84 1.59
CA PRO A 37 17.23 10.31 0.21
C PRO A 37 16.55 9.38 -0.79
N LEU A 38 15.95 9.96 -1.81
CA LEU A 38 15.36 9.22 -2.94
C LEU A 38 16.44 8.95 -4.01
N PRO A 39 16.30 7.87 -4.80
CA PRO A 39 15.28 6.82 -4.67
C PRO A 39 15.55 5.90 -3.50
N HIS A 40 14.51 5.31 -2.92
CA HIS A 40 14.63 4.32 -1.84
C HIS A 40 15.12 2.96 -2.39
N THR A 41 16.35 2.92 -2.85
CA THR A 41 17.05 1.74 -3.41
C THR A 41 18.45 1.65 -2.81
N ASN A 42 19.02 0.45 -2.75
CA ASN A 42 20.36 0.21 -2.18
C ASN A 42 20.52 0.78 -0.76
N LEU A 43 19.49 0.61 0.05
CA LEU A 43 19.39 1.22 1.37
C LEU A 43 20.39 0.60 2.36
N SER A 44 20.98 1.44 3.20
CA SER A 44 21.74 0.98 4.36
C SER A 44 20.79 0.41 5.44
N PRO A 45 21.30 -0.42 6.37
CA PRO A 45 20.49 -0.89 7.50
C PRO A 45 19.83 0.25 8.28
N GLU A 46 20.52 1.36 8.50
CA GLU A 46 19.98 2.54 9.20
C GLU A 46 18.85 3.20 8.42
N GLN A 47 18.99 3.33 7.10
CA GLN A 47 17.94 3.87 6.24
C GLN A 47 16.70 2.97 6.24
N ILE A 48 16.89 1.65 6.25
CA ILE A 48 15.78 0.68 6.37
C ILE A 48 15.06 0.86 7.71
N GLU A 49 15.78 1.02 8.81
CA GLU A 49 15.20 1.28 10.13
C GLU A 49 14.39 2.59 10.13
N THR A 50 14.98 3.68 9.64
CA THR A 50 14.31 4.99 9.56
C THR A 50 13.02 4.95 8.72
N LEU A 51 13.04 4.24 7.59
CA LEU A 51 11.85 4.03 6.77
C LEU A 51 10.81 3.14 7.47
N THR A 52 11.27 2.10 8.16
CA THR A 52 10.39 1.16 8.90
C THR A 52 9.65 1.87 10.05
N ALA A 53 10.26 2.90 10.65
CA ALA A 53 9.63 3.72 11.68
C ALA A 53 8.30 4.32 11.23
N THR A 54 8.15 4.69 9.95
CA THR A 54 6.90 5.22 9.38
C THR A 54 5.74 4.22 9.43
N GLY A 55 6.02 2.96 9.76
CA GLY A 55 5.03 1.94 10.08
C GLY A 55 4.05 2.36 11.17
N PHE A 56 4.43 3.28 12.07
CA PHE A 56 3.52 3.92 13.02
C PHE A 56 2.28 4.50 12.35
N LEU A 57 2.46 5.24 11.27
CA LEU A 57 1.35 5.83 10.50
C LEU A 57 0.54 4.79 9.72
N ARG A 58 0.97 3.53 9.70
CA ARG A 58 0.26 2.39 9.09
C ARG A 58 -0.51 1.55 10.11
N MET A 59 -0.53 1.96 11.39
CA MET A 59 -1.24 1.23 12.46
C MET A 59 -2.75 1.46 12.43
N ALA A 60 -3.23 2.53 11.83
CA ALA A 60 -4.67 2.75 11.64
C ALA A 60 -5.33 1.58 10.89
N PRO A 61 -6.57 1.19 11.24
CA PRO A 61 -7.33 0.20 10.50
C PRO A 61 -7.43 0.57 9.01
N ASP A 62 -7.07 -0.35 8.12
CA ASP A 62 -7.07 -0.10 6.68
C ASP A 62 -7.91 -1.16 5.96
N GLY A 63 -9.15 -0.80 5.65
CA GLY A 63 -10.11 -1.63 4.91
C GLY A 63 -9.95 -1.56 3.39
N THR A 64 -9.04 -0.72 2.87
CA THR A 64 -8.95 -0.44 1.43
C THR A 64 -8.42 -1.62 0.59
N GLY A 65 -7.89 -2.65 1.24
CA GLY A 65 -7.49 -3.90 0.60
C GLY A 65 -8.64 -4.90 0.38
N SER A 66 -9.83 -4.61 0.90
CA SER A 66 -10.99 -5.49 0.80
C SER A 66 -11.87 -5.11 -0.38
N GLY A 67 -12.38 -6.12 -1.11
CA GLY A 67 -13.48 -5.92 -2.06
C GLY A 67 -14.80 -5.64 -1.34
N GLY A 68 -15.70 -4.88 -1.95
CA GLY A 68 -17.04 -4.62 -1.41
C GLY A 68 -17.13 -3.49 -0.39
N VAL A 69 -16.04 -2.74 -0.14
CA VAL A 69 -16.07 -1.51 0.66
C VAL A 69 -16.14 -0.27 -0.25
N ASP A 70 -16.84 0.78 0.21
CA ASP A 70 -16.77 2.09 -0.43
C ASP A 70 -15.34 2.63 -0.29
N GLN A 71 -14.60 2.65 -1.39
CA GLN A 71 -13.18 2.99 -1.40
C GLN A 71 -12.92 4.45 -0.98
N PRO A 72 -13.62 5.47 -1.48
CA PRO A 72 -13.51 6.84 -1.00
C PRO A 72 -13.71 6.98 0.51
N VAL A 73 -14.76 6.37 1.06
CA VAL A 73 -15.04 6.38 2.51
C VAL A 73 -13.90 5.71 3.27
N ALA A 74 -13.48 4.51 2.86
CA ALA A 74 -12.43 3.75 3.54
C ALA A 74 -11.09 4.52 3.55
N ARG A 75 -10.72 5.17 2.44
CA ARG A 75 -9.48 5.97 2.33
C ARG A 75 -9.50 7.18 3.25
N ASN A 76 -10.60 7.93 3.27
CA ASN A 76 -10.76 9.09 4.15
C ASN A 76 -10.74 8.65 5.63
N ARG A 77 -11.34 7.49 5.94
CA ARG A 77 -11.31 6.93 7.29
C ARG A 77 -9.90 6.61 7.78
N VAL A 78 -9.05 6.02 6.93
CA VAL A 78 -7.63 5.75 7.28
C VAL A 78 -6.91 7.04 7.66
N ILE A 79 -7.13 8.15 6.92
CA ILE A 79 -6.50 9.43 7.24
C ILE A 79 -7.04 9.98 8.56
N ALA A 80 -8.36 9.95 8.76
CA ALA A 80 -9.00 10.41 9.99
C ALA A 80 -8.49 9.63 11.22
N ASP A 81 -8.43 8.30 11.11
CA ASP A 81 -7.91 7.45 12.19
C ASP A 81 -6.41 7.72 12.45
N THR A 82 -5.62 8.02 11.42
CA THR A 82 -4.21 8.42 11.60
C THR A 82 -4.09 9.73 12.37
N ILE A 83 -4.86 10.75 12.00
CA ILE A 83 -4.88 12.04 12.71
C ILE A 83 -5.27 11.82 14.18
N LYS A 84 -6.32 11.03 14.41
CA LYS A 84 -6.73 10.65 15.77
C LYS A 84 -5.61 9.99 16.56
N ILE A 85 -4.94 8.99 15.97
CA ILE A 85 -3.84 8.26 16.63
C ILE A 85 -2.70 9.22 16.95
N VAL A 86 -2.26 10.04 16.00
CA VAL A 86 -1.16 11.00 16.19
C VAL A 86 -1.51 12.01 17.28
N SER A 87 -2.70 12.65 17.20
CA SER A 87 -3.09 13.69 18.16
C SER A 87 -3.27 13.14 19.58
N THR A 88 -3.90 11.98 19.75
CA THR A 88 -4.09 11.38 21.08
C THR A 88 -2.80 10.79 21.64
N SER A 89 -1.92 10.24 20.79
CA SER A 89 -0.69 9.59 21.26
C SER A 89 0.46 10.56 21.54
N LEU A 90 0.55 11.66 20.83
CA LEU A 90 1.68 12.61 20.97
C LEU A 90 1.27 13.94 21.58
N MET A 91 0.01 14.34 21.47
CA MET A 91 -0.46 15.65 21.95
C MET A 91 -1.50 15.52 23.07
N GLY A 92 -2.07 14.32 23.28
CA GLY A 92 -3.12 14.12 24.27
C GLY A 92 -4.40 14.91 23.98
N LEU A 93 -4.76 15.10 22.71
CA LEU A 93 -5.93 15.86 22.28
C LEU A 93 -6.82 15.06 21.35
N SER A 94 -8.12 15.18 21.52
CA SER A 94 -9.15 14.54 20.68
C SER A 94 -9.45 15.35 19.40
N VAL A 95 -8.41 15.74 18.65
CA VAL A 95 -8.52 16.55 17.42
C VAL A 95 -9.50 15.93 16.40
N GLY A 96 -9.63 14.61 16.39
CA GLY A 96 -10.57 13.90 15.51
C GLY A 96 -12.04 14.33 15.68
N CYS A 97 -12.45 14.89 16.83
CA CYS A 97 -13.79 15.42 17.04
C CYS A 97 -14.08 16.63 16.15
N ALA A 98 -13.03 17.37 15.75
CA ALA A 98 -13.14 18.53 14.88
C ALA A 98 -13.25 18.21 13.38
N GLU A 99 -13.39 16.94 12.99
CA GLU A 99 -13.61 16.54 11.61
C GLU A 99 -14.90 17.09 11.01
N CYS A 100 -15.98 17.08 11.81
CA CYS A 100 -17.33 17.42 11.33
C CYS A 100 -17.80 18.84 11.72
N HIS A 101 -17.32 19.35 12.84
CA HIS A 101 -17.69 20.67 13.42
C HIS A 101 -16.56 21.10 14.37
N ASP A 102 -16.57 22.35 14.84
CA ASP A 102 -15.64 22.80 15.86
C ASP A 102 -15.71 21.90 17.10
N HIS A 103 -14.56 21.62 17.73
CA HIS A 103 -14.53 20.79 18.92
C HIS A 103 -15.45 21.35 20.00
N ARG A 104 -16.19 20.47 20.68
CA ARG A 104 -17.23 20.90 21.61
C ARG A 104 -16.70 21.59 22.85
N TYR A 105 -15.57 21.15 23.35
CA TYR A 105 -15.01 21.59 24.63
C TYR A 105 -13.70 22.35 24.45
N ASP A 106 -12.81 21.85 23.63
CA ASP A 106 -11.51 22.45 23.38
C ASP A 106 -11.59 23.52 22.28
N PRO A 107 -10.74 24.55 22.31
CA PRO A 107 -10.70 25.60 21.31
C PRO A 107 -10.00 25.14 20.02
N ILE A 108 -10.52 24.06 19.42
CA ILE A 108 -10.03 23.44 18.19
C ILE A 108 -11.11 23.59 17.11
N PRO A 109 -10.99 24.59 16.22
CA PRO A 109 -11.95 24.76 15.14
C PRO A 109 -11.78 23.66 14.09
N GLN A 110 -12.83 23.40 13.33
CA GLN A 110 -12.82 22.43 12.23
C GLN A 110 -11.68 22.70 11.23
N THR A 111 -11.35 23.97 11.00
CA THR A 111 -10.23 24.36 10.14
C THR A 111 -8.88 23.79 10.61
N ASP A 112 -8.64 23.68 11.91
CA ASP A 112 -7.39 23.14 12.44
C ASP A 112 -7.27 21.63 12.19
N TYR A 113 -8.37 20.88 12.26
CA TYR A 113 -8.38 19.48 11.85
C TYR A 113 -7.94 19.33 10.39
N TYR A 114 -8.47 20.13 9.46
CA TYR A 114 -8.10 20.01 8.04
C TYR A 114 -6.72 20.60 7.72
N ARG A 115 -6.23 21.56 8.48
CA ARG A 115 -4.84 22.01 8.42
C ARG A 115 -3.90 20.89 8.86
N MET A 116 -4.21 20.20 9.96
CA MET A 116 -3.46 19.04 10.41
C MET A 116 -3.59 17.88 9.41
N ARG A 117 -4.78 17.64 8.84
CA ARG A 117 -4.98 16.66 7.76
C ARG A 117 -4.05 16.94 6.57
N SER A 118 -3.87 18.20 6.20
CA SER A 118 -3.03 18.56 5.05
C SER A 118 -1.54 18.25 5.26
N ILE A 119 -1.09 18.02 6.50
CA ILE A 119 0.28 17.57 6.81
C ILE A 119 0.48 16.12 6.33
N PHE A 120 -0.52 15.27 6.50
CA PHE A 120 -0.44 13.83 6.21
C PHE A 120 -0.94 13.47 4.81
N GLU A 121 -1.79 14.31 4.21
CA GLU A 121 -2.47 14.00 2.96
C GLU A 121 -1.53 13.73 1.77
N PRO A 122 -0.35 14.39 1.61
CA PRO A 122 0.58 14.06 0.54
C PRO A 122 1.09 12.61 0.56
N ALA A 123 1.30 12.04 1.75
CA ALA A 123 1.74 10.66 1.88
C ALA A 123 0.62 9.64 1.65
N TYR A 124 -0.62 10.03 1.94
CA TYR A 124 -1.79 9.18 1.76
C TYR A 124 -2.42 9.34 0.37
N ASP A 125 -2.61 10.56 -0.09
CA ASP A 125 -3.27 10.92 -1.35
C ASP A 125 -4.53 10.08 -1.62
N TRP A 126 -5.64 10.44 -0.94
CA TRP A 126 -6.86 9.64 -0.99
C TRP A 126 -7.48 9.52 -2.39
N LYS A 127 -7.18 10.46 -3.29
CA LYS A 127 -7.64 10.43 -4.68
C LYS A 127 -6.81 9.43 -5.50
N ASN A 128 -5.48 9.44 -5.34
CA ASN A 128 -4.53 8.54 -6.01
C ASN A 128 -4.01 7.47 -5.03
N TRP A 129 -4.92 6.82 -4.32
CA TRP A 129 -4.61 5.89 -3.24
C TRP A 129 -3.74 4.72 -3.67
N ARG A 130 -2.74 4.42 -2.89
CA ARG A 130 -2.00 3.17 -2.97
C ARG A 130 -2.62 2.14 -2.03
N SER A 131 -2.93 0.96 -2.56
CA SER A 131 -3.39 -0.16 -1.73
C SER A 131 -2.36 -0.53 -0.66
N PRO A 132 -2.74 -1.27 0.41
CA PRO A 132 -1.79 -1.72 1.42
C PRO A 132 -0.56 -2.44 0.85
N ARG A 133 -0.74 -3.30 -0.16
CA ARG A 133 0.38 -3.96 -0.86
C ARG A 133 1.23 -3.00 -1.69
N GLY A 134 0.62 -2.01 -2.34
CA GLY A 134 1.34 -0.98 -3.10
C GLY A 134 2.16 -0.01 -2.22
N ARG A 135 2.09 -0.15 -0.89
CA ARG A 135 2.89 0.59 0.09
C ARG A 135 4.00 -0.25 0.73
N LEU A 136 4.19 -1.47 0.28
CA LEU A 136 5.36 -2.26 0.65
C LEU A 136 6.58 -1.73 -0.11
N LEU A 137 7.67 -1.52 0.61
CA LEU A 137 8.96 -1.17 0.03
C LEU A 137 9.80 -2.42 -0.08
N SER A 138 10.21 -2.76 -1.30
CA SER A 138 11.13 -3.86 -1.56
C SER A 138 12.55 -3.50 -1.13
N LEU A 139 13.18 -4.41 -0.41
CA LEU A 139 14.58 -4.28 0.04
C LEU A 139 15.60 -4.78 -0.99
N TYR A 140 15.15 -5.14 -2.19
CA TYR A 140 16.07 -5.51 -3.26
C TYR A 140 17.05 -4.38 -3.56
N THR A 141 18.31 -4.75 -3.64
CA THR A 141 19.35 -3.90 -4.24
C THR A 141 19.19 -3.84 -5.77
N ASP A 142 19.86 -2.92 -6.43
CA ASP A 142 19.87 -2.87 -7.90
C ASP A 142 20.47 -4.14 -8.50
N ASP A 143 21.43 -4.76 -7.80
CA ASP A 143 22.01 -6.03 -8.23
C ASP A 143 21.04 -7.19 -8.07
N ASP A 144 20.24 -7.22 -7.00
CA ASP A 144 19.19 -8.22 -6.85
C ASP A 144 18.11 -8.06 -7.92
N ARG A 145 17.72 -6.82 -8.24
CA ARG A 145 16.80 -6.53 -9.35
C ARG A 145 17.33 -7.00 -10.68
N LYS A 146 18.62 -6.74 -10.99
CA LYS A 146 19.26 -7.22 -12.22
C LYS A 146 19.31 -8.75 -12.29
N LYS A 147 19.68 -9.40 -11.18
CA LYS A 147 19.67 -10.88 -11.07
C LYS A 147 18.28 -11.45 -11.26
N ALA A 148 17.29 -10.91 -10.56
CA ALA A 148 15.90 -11.35 -10.65
C ALA A 148 15.33 -11.16 -12.08
N ALA A 149 15.63 -10.03 -12.72
CA ALA A 149 15.23 -9.75 -14.10
C ALA A 149 15.86 -10.73 -15.10
N LYS A 150 17.14 -11.06 -14.94
CA LYS A 150 17.83 -12.05 -15.79
C LYS A 150 17.19 -13.43 -15.63
N ILE A 151 16.97 -13.88 -14.40
CA ILE A 151 16.34 -15.17 -14.11
C ILE A 151 14.92 -15.21 -14.70
N GLU A 152 14.13 -14.13 -14.58
CA GLU A 152 12.80 -14.05 -15.18
C GLU A 152 12.86 -14.10 -16.71
N ALA A 153 13.82 -13.41 -17.33
CA ALA A 153 14.01 -13.46 -18.78
C ALA A 153 14.35 -14.88 -19.28
N ASP A 154 15.17 -15.61 -18.53
CA ASP A 154 15.52 -16.98 -18.88
C ASP A 154 14.34 -17.93 -18.71
N ALA A 155 13.59 -17.83 -17.61
CA ALA A 155 12.36 -18.59 -17.42
C ALA A 155 11.29 -18.28 -18.48
N LYS A 156 11.17 -17.00 -18.87
CA LYS A 156 10.22 -16.56 -19.91
C LYS A 156 10.54 -17.14 -21.28
N LYS A 157 11.81 -17.39 -21.62
CA LYS A 157 12.18 -18.07 -22.87
C LYS A 157 11.56 -19.47 -22.93
N ILE A 158 11.61 -20.21 -21.83
CA ILE A 158 11.00 -21.53 -21.72
C ILE A 158 9.48 -21.45 -21.85
N ASP A 159 8.84 -20.46 -21.19
CA ASP A 159 7.39 -20.27 -21.30
C ASP A 159 6.96 -19.96 -22.74
N VAL A 160 7.73 -19.13 -23.45
CA VAL A 160 7.46 -18.82 -24.87
C VAL A 160 7.57 -20.06 -25.73
N GLU A 161 8.62 -20.87 -25.53
CA GLU A 161 8.81 -22.13 -26.27
C GLU A 161 7.69 -23.12 -25.92
N ARG A 162 7.35 -23.26 -24.63
CA ARG A 162 6.23 -24.10 -24.20
C ARG A 162 4.92 -23.68 -24.87
N ASN A 163 4.62 -22.38 -24.92
CA ASN A 163 3.39 -21.90 -25.55
C ASN A 163 3.35 -22.19 -27.05
N LYS A 164 4.48 -22.06 -27.75
CA LYS A 164 4.59 -22.46 -29.18
C LYS A 164 4.33 -23.95 -29.35
N LYS A 165 4.96 -24.80 -28.55
CA LYS A 165 4.74 -26.25 -28.61
C LYS A 165 3.30 -26.61 -28.27
N GLN A 166 2.70 -25.93 -27.26
CA GLN A 166 1.33 -26.16 -26.88
C GLN A 166 0.36 -25.89 -28.05
N GLU A 167 0.58 -24.82 -28.80
CA GLU A 167 -0.23 -24.50 -29.97
C GLU A 167 -0.08 -25.59 -31.04
N VAL A 168 1.14 -26.02 -31.30
CA VAL A 168 1.41 -27.12 -32.26
C VAL A 168 0.72 -28.42 -31.83
N PHE A 169 0.76 -28.76 -30.54
CA PHE A 169 0.13 -29.99 -30.03
C PHE A 169 -1.41 -29.89 -30.09
N ILE A 170 -1.96 -28.74 -29.76
CA ILE A 170 -3.41 -28.48 -29.85
C ILE A 170 -3.85 -28.65 -31.31
N GLN A 171 -3.15 -28.02 -32.25
CA GLN A 171 -3.48 -28.08 -33.66
C GLN A 171 -3.35 -29.50 -34.22
N ALA A 172 -2.25 -30.19 -33.91
CA ALA A 172 -2.06 -31.58 -34.32
C ALA A 172 -3.15 -32.53 -33.76
N THR A 173 -3.58 -32.27 -32.53
CA THR A 173 -4.65 -33.06 -31.91
C THR A 173 -6.00 -32.73 -32.53
N LEU A 174 -6.28 -31.46 -32.78
CA LEU A 174 -7.49 -31.02 -33.48
C LEU A 174 -7.61 -31.69 -34.87
N GLU A 175 -6.54 -31.71 -35.64
CA GLU A 175 -6.53 -32.40 -36.94
C GLU A 175 -6.85 -33.88 -36.85
N LYS A 176 -6.28 -34.56 -35.83
CA LYS A 176 -6.60 -35.96 -35.55
C LYS A 176 -8.06 -36.19 -35.21
N GLU A 177 -8.66 -35.30 -34.41
CA GLU A 177 -10.08 -35.41 -34.03
C GLU A 177 -11.00 -35.06 -35.24
N LEU A 178 -10.65 -34.02 -36.01
CA LEU A 178 -11.37 -33.71 -37.27
C LEU A 178 -11.32 -34.86 -38.27
N ALA A 179 -10.21 -35.56 -38.40
CA ALA A 179 -10.08 -36.69 -39.30
C ALA A 179 -11.02 -37.88 -38.96
N LYS A 180 -11.52 -37.96 -37.72
CA LYS A 180 -12.49 -38.99 -37.31
C LYS A 180 -13.93 -38.65 -37.73
N LEU A 181 -14.17 -37.39 -38.14
CA LEU A 181 -15.50 -36.91 -38.55
C LEU A 181 -15.78 -37.26 -40.02
N PRO A 182 -17.08 -37.43 -40.40
CA PRO A 182 -17.46 -37.59 -41.81
C PRO A 182 -16.98 -36.41 -42.65
N ASP A 183 -16.56 -36.67 -43.88
CA ASP A 183 -15.94 -35.71 -44.78
C ASP A 183 -16.85 -34.47 -45.05
N ASN A 184 -18.16 -34.71 -45.13
CA ASN A 184 -19.14 -33.68 -45.44
C ASN A 184 -19.34 -32.63 -44.38
N ILE A 185 -18.91 -32.88 -43.11
CA ILE A 185 -19.06 -31.93 -41.98
C ILE A 185 -17.73 -31.38 -41.48
N ARG A 186 -16.60 -32.03 -41.86
CA ARG A 186 -15.27 -31.75 -41.34
C ARG A 186 -14.88 -30.26 -41.42
N GLU A 187 -15.03 -29.71 -42.63
CA GLU A 187 -14.69 -28.29 -42.89
C GLU A 187 -15.61 -27.32 -42.13
N THR A 188 -16.89 -27.65 -42.01
CA THR A 188 -17.86 -26.82 -41.28
C THR A 188 -17.52 -26.79 -39.78
N VAL A 189 -17.13 -27.95 -39.20
CA VAL A 189 -16.69 -28.04 -37.79
C VAL A 189 -15.37 -27.30 -37.59
N ARG A 190 -14.43 -27.41 -38.55
CA ARG A 190 -13.18 -26.67 -38.52
C ARG A 190 -13.43 -25.18 -38.46
N ALA A 191 -14.22 -24.64 -39.39
CA ALA A 191 -14.56 -23.23 -39.45
C ALA A 191 -15.28 -22.74 -38.17
N ALA A 192 -16.18 -23.54 -37.60
CA ALA A 192 -16.83 -23.24 -36.34
C ALA A 192 -15.83 -23.18 -35.17
N ARG A 193 -14.83 -24.07 -35.16
CA ARG A 193 -13.78 -24.12 -34.12
C ARG A 193 -12.80 -22.95 -34.22
N GLU A 194 -12.44 -22.53 -35.43
CA GLU A 194 -11.53 -21.41 -35.68
C GLU A 194 -12.20 -20.05 -35.41
N THR A 195 -13.55 -20.00 -35.47
CA THR A 195 -14.29 -18.77 -35.15
C THR A 195 -14.14 -18.48 -33.64
N PRO A 196 -13.72 -17.24 -33.26
CA PRO A 196 -13.65 -16.81 -31.88
C PRO A 196 -15.00 -17.02 -31.13
N ALA A 197 -14.94 -17.44 -29.88
CA ALA A 197 -16.12 -17.87 -29.13
C ALA A 197 -17.23 -16.80 -29.02
N ASP A 198 -16.83 -15.53 -28.95
CA ASP A 198 -17.71 -14.33 -28.92
C ASP A 198 -18.37 -14.01 -30.27
N LYS A 199 -17.84 -14.57 -31.38
CA LYS A 199 -18.34 -14.34 -32.74
C LYS A 199 -19.05 -15.55 -33.35
N ARG A 200 -19.20 -16.66 -32.59
CA ARG A 200 -19.85 -17.87 -33.07
C ARG A 200 -21.34 -17.68 -33.21
N SER A 201 -21.89 -18.13 -34.36
CA SER A 201 -23.35 -18.25 -34.52
C SER A 201 -23.91 -19.37 -33.63
N ASP A 202 -25.22 -19.35 -33.43
CA ASP A 202 -25.90 -20.39 -32.63
C ASP A 202 -25.82 -21.77 -33.31
N GLU A 203 -25.79 -21.84 -34.65
CA GLU A 203 -25.55 -23.05 -35.38
C GLU A 203 -24.14 -23.60 -35.17
N GLN A 204 -23.12 -22.72 -35.16
CA GLN A 204 -21.73 -23.11 -34.85
C GLN A 204 -21.59 -23.60 -33.39
N LYS A 205 -22.27 -23.00 -32.45
CA LYS A 205 -22.30 -23.46 -31.06
C LYS A 205 -22.90 -24.86 -30.94
N LYS A 206 -24.09 -25.07 -31.52
CA LYS A 206 -24.76 -26.39 -31.54
C LYS A 206 -23.90 -27.44 -32.24
N LEU A 207 -23.23 -27.09 -33.32
CA LEU A 207 -22.34 -27.99 -34.03
C LEU A 207 -21.16 -28.43 -33.15
N LEU A 208 -20.53 -27.51 -32.43
CA LEU A 208 -19.44 -27.82 -31.51
C LEU A 208 -19.91 -28.59 -30.26
N GLU A 209 -21.17 -28.43 -29.83
CA GLU A 209 -21.80 -29.24 -28.78
C GLU A 209 -22.04 -30.68 -29.25
N ALA A 210 -22.40 -30.85 -30.52
CA ALA A 210 -22.62 -32.19 -31.10
C ALA A 210 -21.30 -32.96 -31.30
N TYR A 211 -20.18 -32.24 -31.47
CA TYR A 211 -18.84 -32.83 -31.67
C TYR A 211 -17.84 -32.32 -30.62
N PRO A 212 -18.01 -32.66 -29.35
CA PRO A 212 -17.19 -32.10 -28.26
C PRO A 212 -15.72 -32.51 -28.33
N SER A 213 -15.38 -33.57 -29.04
CA SER A 213 -14.00 -34.06 -29.20
C SER A 213 -13.08 -33.07 -29.94
N VAL A 214 -13.62 -32.18 -30.76
CA VAL A 214 -12.85 -31.14 -31.45
C VAL A 214 -12.56 -29.91 -30.58
N ASN A 215 -13.12 -29.85 -29.35
CA ASN A 215 -12.87 -28.75 -28.42
C ASN A 215 -11.55 -28.94 -27.65
N VAL A 216 -10.50 -29.22 -28.38
CA VAL A 216 -9.14 -29.36 -27.81
C VAL A 216 -8.66 -28.02 -27.30
N SER A 217 -8.18 -27.97 -26.09
CA SER A 217 -7.63 -26.79 -25.42
C SER A 217 -6.38 -27.17 -24.59
N ALA A 218 -5.63 -26.18 -24.12
CA ALA A 218 -4.52 -26.41 -23.22
C ALA A 218 -4.92 -27.24 -21.98
N GLY A 219 -6.13 -26.99 -21.43
CA GLY A 219 -6.64 -27.69 -20.27
C GLY A 219 -7.15 -29.10 -20.54
N SER A 220 -7.55 -29.42 -21.78
CA SER A 220 -8.07 -30.73 -22.17
C SER A 220 -7.07 -31.62 -22.94
N LEU A 221 -5.92 -31.06 -23.31
CA LEU A 221 -4.90 -31.79 -24.13
C LEU A 221 -4.50 -33.12 -23.52
N TYR A 222 -4.43 -33.22 -22.18
CA TYR A 222 -4.06 -34.45 -21.49
C TYR A 222 -5.05 -35.62 -21.72
N LEU A 223 -6.28 -35.32 -22.13
CA LEU A 223 -7.29 -36.35 -22.47
C LEU A 223 -7.00 -37.00 -23.84
N TYR A 224 -6.28 -36.33 -24.73
CA TYR A 224 -6.05 -36.70 -26.10
C TYR A 224 -4.60 -37.13 -26.34
N ASP A 225 -3.65 -36.39 -25.78
CA ASP A 225 -2.21 -36.63 -25.92
C ASP A 225 -1.50 -36.40 -24.57
N ARG A 226 -1.43 -37.48 -23.79
CA ARG A 226 -0.78 -37.45 -22.48
C ARG A 226 0.72 -37.15 -22.58
N LYS A 227 1.38 -37.60 -23.64
CA LYS A 227 2.82 -37.35 -23.80
C LYS A 227 3.10 -35.88 -24.06
N ALA A 228 2.32 -35.24 -24.92
CA ALA A 228 2.39 -33.82 -25.16
C ALA A 228 2.10 -33.02 -23.88
N ALA A 229 1.04 -33.36 -23.12
CA ALA A 229 0.71 -32.72 -21.86
C ALA A 229 1.84 -32.85 -20.80
N ASP A 230 2.45 -34.05 -20.69
CA ASP A 230 3.58 -34.32 -19.78
C ASP A 230 4.83 -33.53 -20.19
N GLU A 231 5.10 -33.36 -21.49
CA GLU A 231 6.18 -32.50 -21.98
C GLU A 231 5.97 -31.04 -21.60
N LEU A 232 4.79 -30.49 -21.86
CA LEU A 232 4.44 -29.09 -21.49
C LEU A 232 4.55 -28.90 -19.99
N LYS A 233 4.12 -29.87 -19.20
CA LYS A 233 4.24 -29.84 -17.73
C LYS A 233 5.69 -29.77 -17.29
N LYS A 234 6.57 -30.61 -17.86
CA LYS A 234 8.02 -30.59 -17.58
C LYS A 234 8.64 -29.23 -17.89
N MET A 235 8.29 -28.62 -19.02
CA MET A 235 8.76 -27.26 -19.34
C MET A 235 8.29 -26.23 -18.34
N SER A 236 7.02 -26.30 -17.87
CA SER A 236 6.49 -25.44 -16.83
C SER A 236 7.23 -25.59 -15.50
N GLU A 237 7.54 -26.84 -15.12
CA GLU A 237 8.32 -27.15 -13.91
C GLU A 237 9.77 -26.65 -14.03
N GLU A 238 10.38 -26.73 -15.20
CA GLU A 238 11.72 -26.19 -15.46
C GLU A 238 11.73 -24.65 -15.31
N ALA A 239 10.78 -23.96 -15.93
CA ALA A 239 10.64 -22.52 -15.77
C ALA A 239 10.41 -22.13 -14.28
N ALA A 240 9.61 -22.90 -13.54
CA ALA A 240 9.40 -22.70 -12.12
C ALA A 240 10.68 -22.93 -11.30
N LYS A 241 11.47 -23.93 -11.61
CA LYS A 241 12.78 -24.18 -10.95
C LYS A 241 13.74 -23.02 -11.17
N ILE A 242 13.80 -22.48 -12.39
CA ILE A 242 14.62 -21.30 -12.68
C ILE A 242 14.13 -20.11 -11.85
N ARG A 243 12.81 -19.84 -11.80
CA ARG A 243 12.24 -18.76 -10.98
C ARG A 243 12.51 -18.92 -9.49
N ALA A 244 12.58 -20.15 -9.00
CA ALA A 244 12.90 -20.45 -7.61
C ALA A 244 14.35 -20.06 -7.22
N THR A 245 15.24 -19.83 -8.19
CA THR A 245 16.61 -19.35 -7.94
C THR A 245 16.70 -17.82 -7.74
N LYS A 246 15.60 -17.09 -7.88
CA LYS A 246 15.59 -15.65 -7.60
C LYS A 246 16.01 -15.37 -6.17
N PRO A 247 16.75 -14.29 -5.91
CA PRO A 247 16.97 -13.82 -4.55
C PRO A 247 15.63 -13.70 -3.82
N LYS A 248 15.61 -13.98 -2.51
CA LYS A 248 14.40 -13.80 -1.71
C LYS A 248 14.13 -12.30 -1.58
N GLU A 249 12.98 -11.86 -2.04
CA GLU A 249 12.56 -10.47 -1.91
C GLU A 249 11.95 -10.24 -0.52
N GLU A 250 12.54 -9.33 0.23
CA GLU A 250 12.03 -8.90 1.52
C GLU A 250 11.41 -7.51 1.40
N PHE A 251 10.43 -7.25 2.27
CA PHE A 251 9.69 -6.00 2.24
C PHE A 251 9.57 -5.41 3.63
N VAL A 252 9.46 -4.08 3.69
CA VAL A 252 9.04 -3.34 4.88
C VAL A 252 7.78 -2.55 4.60
N ARG A 253 6.95 -2.39 5.62
CA ARG A 253 5.75 -1.55 5.54
C ARG A 253 6.14 -0.12 5.87
N VAL A 254 5.96 0.75 4.91
CA VAL A 254 6.28 2.17 5.05
C VAL A 254 5.09 3.04 4.68
N LEU A 255 5.09 4.28 5.17
CA LEU A 255 4.33 5.37 4.59
C LEU A 255 5.34 6.32 3.98
N ALA A 256 5.36 6.42 2.65
CA ALA A 256 6.26 7.32 1.94
C ALA A 256 5.47 8.23 0.99
N GLU A 257 5.84 9.50 0.98
CA GLU A 257 5.29 10.49 0.07
C GLU A 257 5.81 10.28 -1.35
N ARG A 258 4.98 10.59 -2.34
CA ARG A 258 5.41 10.57 -3.74
C ARG A 258 6.03 11.91 -4.12
N PRO A 259 7.23 11.92 -4.71
CA PRO A 259 7.87 13.16 -5.15
C PRO A 259 6.98 13.94 -6.11
N GLY A 260 6.89 15.25 -5.89
CA GLY A 260 6.16 16.17 -6.74
C GLY A 260 4.63 16.04 -6.73
N GLN A 261 4.06 15.20 -5.86
CA GLN A 261 2.61 15.00 -5.74
C GLN A 261 2.10 15.56 -4.41
N VAL A 262 1.74 16.83 -4.41
CA VAL A 262 1.22 17.54 -3.23
C VAL A 262 -0.24 17.91 -3.47
N PRO A 263 -1.21 17.06 -3.04
CA PRO A 263 -2.62 17.33 -3.23
C PRO A 263 -3.08 18.54 -2.40
N ALA A 264 -4.04 19.29 -2.94
CA ALA A 264 -4.75 20.33 -2.20
C ALA A 264 -5.73 19.69 -1.21
N THR A 265 -5.61 20.05 0.05
CA THR A 265 -6.53 19.62 1.10
C THR A 265 -7.68 20.61 1.25
N HIS A 266 -8.90 20.12 1.20
CA HIS A 266 -10.11 20.93 1.37
C HIS A 266 -10.71 20.67 2.75
N LEU A 267 -11.33 21.71 3.32
CA LEU A 267 -12.28 21.52 4.40
C LEU A 267 -13.51 20.81 3.83
N PHE A 268 -14.03 19.81 4.53
CA PHE A 268 -15.23 19.09 4.13
C PHE A 268 -16.42 19.56 4.96
N PHE A 269 -17.52 19.87 4.31
CA PHE A 269 -18.75 20.25 5.03
C PHE A 269 -19.23 19.07 5.88
N ARG A 270 -19.28 19.26 7.20
CA ARG A 270 -19.63 18.22 8.18
C ARG A 270 -18.86 16.92 8.04
N GLY A 271 -17.60 16.98 7.61
CA GLY A 271 -16.76 15.79 7.40
C GLY A 271 -17.04 15.04 6.09
N GLU A 272 -17.99 15.49 5.26
CA GLU A 272 -18.39 14.82 4.03
C GLU A 272 -17.44 15.17 2.88
N PHE A 273 -16.60 14.23 2.47
CA PHE A 273 -15.56 14.42 1.44
C PHE A 273 -16.14 14.76 0.04
N ALA A 274 -17.39 14.39 -0.22
CA ALA A 274 -18.09 14.77 -1.44
C ALA A 274 -18.53 16.25 -1.47
N GLN A 275 -18.42 16.96 -0.33
CA GLN A 275 -18.79 18.37 -0.18
C GLN A 275 -17.58 19.22 0.21
N PRO A 276 -16.57 19.36 -0.68
CA PRO A 276 -15.39 20.15 -0.39
C PRO A 276 -15.73 21.64 -0.35
N LYS A 277 -15.14 22.34 0.62
CA LYS A 277 -15.16 23.81 0.79
C LYS A 277 -13.80 24.39 0.39
N GLN A 278 -13.35 25.44 1.07
CA GLN A 278 -12.08 26.10 0.80
C GLN A 278 -10.88 25.18 0.98
N VAL A 279 -9.81 25.47 0.22
CA VAL A 279 -8.50 24.86 0.39
C VAL A 279 -7.84 25.40 1.66
N LEU A 280 -7.18 24.50 2.40
CA LEU A 280 -6.45 24.85 3.61
C LEU A 280 -4.97 24.49 3.48
N ALA A 281 -4.12 25.41 3.90
CA ALA A 281 -2.68 25.19 4.00
C ALA A 281 -2.35 24.36 5.26
N PRO A 282 -1.23 23.60 5.26
CA PRO A 282 -0.79 22.85 6.43
C PRO A 282 -0.44 23.77 7.59
N ALA A 283 -0.89 23.43 8.76
CA ALA A 283 -0.53 24.09 10.01
C ALA A 283 -0.81 23.16 11.21
N GLY A 284 -0.16 23.44 12.34
CA GLY A 284 -0.53 22.88 13.64
C GLY A 284 -1.82 23.51 14.18
N LEU A 285 -2.16 23.19 15.42
CA LEU A 285 -3.35 23.72 16.09
C LEU A 285 -3.17 25.20 16.45
N THR A 286 -4.17 26.02 16.15
CA THR A 286 -4.12 27.49 16.39
C THR A 286 -3.93 27.79 17.87
N VAL A 287 -4.55 27.02 18.75
CA VAL A 287 -4.52 27.23 20.22
C VAL A 287 -3.14 27.14 20.83
N ILE A 288 -2.20 26.40 20.20
CA ILE A 288 -0.81 26.24 20.68
C ILE A 288 0.21 26.88 19.73
N SER A 289 -0.22 27.55 18.67
CA SER A 289 0.67 28.10 17.63
C SER A 289 1.62 29.18 18.15
N TRP A 290 1.27 29.85 19.24
CA TRP A 290 2.10 30.88 19.88
C TRP A 290 3.30 30.31 20.64
N MET A 291 3.26 29.03 20.99
CA MET A 291 4.32 28.35 21.74
C MET A 291 5.43 27.78 20.82
N SER A 292 5.07 27.41 19.61
CA SER A 292 6.03 26.95 18.59
C SER A 292 5.84 27.73 17.30
N PRO A 293 6.71 28.70 16.99
CA PRO A 293 6.59 29.54 15.82
C PRO A 293 6.99 28.84 14.51
N THR A 294 7.38 27.58 14.56
CA THR A 294 7.81 26.82 13.39
C THR A 294 6.65 26.69 12.40
N LYS A 295 6.83 27.30 11.21
CA LYS A 295 5.85 27.20 10.13
C LYS A 295 6.03 25.90 9.38
N ILE A 296 4.91 25.19 9.18
CA ILE A 296 4.88 24.01 8.32
C ILE A 296 4.79 24.50 6.86
N PRO A 297 5.74 24.12 5.99
CA PRO A 297 5.76 24.58 4.61
C PRO A 297 4.58 24.02 3.82
N VAL A 298 4.09 24.76 2.83
CA VAL A 298 3.12 24.23 1.87
C VAL A 298 3.78 23.20 0.96
N ASN A 299 5.02 23.49 0.58
CA ASN A 299 5.91 22.58 -0.15
C ASN A 299 7.34 23.07 0.06
N ASP A 300 8.21 22.25 0.59
CA ASP A 300 9.63 22.60 0.82
C ASP A 300 10.41 22.34 -0.49
N PRO A 301 10.94 23.40 -1.13
CA PRO A 301 11.66 23.24 -2.39
C PRO A 301 13.02 22.55 -2.24
N SER A 302 13.53 22.41 -1.02
CA SER A 302 14.81 21.72 -0.74
C SER A 302 14.65 20.22 -0.62
N LEU A 303 13.42 19.70 -0.53
CA LEU A 303 13.10 18.30 -0.38
C LEU A 303 12.37 17.76 -1.62
N PRO A 304 12.55 16.49 -1.97
CA PRO A 304 11.78 15.85 -3.02
C PRO A 304 10.32 15.58 -2.63
N THR A 305 10.02 15.67 -1.34
CA THR A 305 8.70 15.56 -0.69
C THR A 305 8.19 16.93 -0.29
N SER A 306 6.98 17.02 0.23
CA SER A 306 6.43 18.31 0.68
C SER A 306 7.13 18.90 1.92
N GLY A 307 7.86 18.10 2.69
CA GLY A 307 8.49 18.49 3.95
C GLY A 307 7.51 18.76 5.10
N ARG A 308 6.22 18.54 4.89
CA ARG A 308 5.16 18.89 5.86
C ARG A 308 5.26 18.07 7.13
N ARG A 309 5.42 16.74 7.00
CA ARG A 309 5.50 15.84 8.16
C ARG A 309 6.80 16.02 8.93
N LEU A 310 7.92 16.27 8.23
CA LEU A 310 9.20 16.56 8.87
C LEU A 310 9.15 17.86 9.68
N ALA A 311 8.58 18.93 9.12
CA ALA A 311 8.41 20.19 9.84
C ALA A 311 7.48 20.02 11.06
N PHE A 312 6.38 19.27 10.92
CA PHE A 312 5.48 18.97 12.03
C PHE A 312 6.15 18.12 13.11
N ALA A 313 6.88 17.08 12.73
CA ALA A 313 7.60 16.23 13.68
C ALA A 313 8.64 17.03 14.49
N ARG A 314 9.39 17.91 13.82
CA ARG A 314 10.33 18.82 14.49
C ARG A 314 9.63 19.80 15.42
N GLN A 315 8.45 20.31 15.04
CA GLN A 315 7.64 21.15 15.93
C GLN A 315 7.21 20.41 17.21
N LEU A 316 6.85 19.13 17.09
CA LEU A 316 6.49 18.30 18.26
C LEU A 316 7.68 18.04 19.20
N THR A 317 8.91 18.16 18.71
CA THR A 317 10.14 17.75 19.42
C THR A 317 11.15 18.88 19.63
N ASP A 318 10.76 20.14 19.39
CA ASP A 318 11.65 21.33 19.54
C ASP A 318 11.87 21.76 21.00
N GLY A 319 11.32 21.03 21.96
CA GLY A 319 11.38 21.35 23.38
C GLY A 319 10.45 22.48 23.84
N ASN A 320 9.71 23.10 22.91
CA ASN A 320 8.76 24.16 23.22
C ASN A 320 7.30 23.68 23.11
N HIS A 321 7.08 22.47 22.54
CA HIS A 321 5.73 21.94 22.38
C HIS A 321 5.16 21.50 23.73
N PRO A 322 4.09 22.14 24.23
CA PRO A 322 3.68 22.02 25.64
C PRO A 322 3.11 20.64 25.97
N LEU A 323 2.56 19.93 25.00
CA LEU A 323 1.78 18.73 25.27
C LEU A 323 2.60 17.44 25.09
N THR A 324 3.59 17.42 24.22
CA THR A 324 4.35 16.18 23.90
C THR A 324 5.04 15.63 25.14
N ASP A 325 5.75 16.48 25.87
CA ASP A 325 6.47 16.08 27.09
C ASP A 325 5.48 15.71 28.21
N GLN A 326 4.38 16.45 28.35
CA GLN A 326 3.35 16.15 29.33
C GLN A 326 2.71 14.79 29.10
N VAL A 327 2.39 14.46 27.86
CA VAL A 327 1.83 13.14 27.50
C VAL A 327 2.82 12.02 27.80
N LEU A 328 4.09 12.19 27.47
CA LEU A 328 5.13 11.22 27.75
C LEU A 328 5.29 10.99 29.26
N VAL A 329 5.48 12.06 30.01
CA VAL A 329 5.65 12.00 31.49
C VAL A 329 4.43 11.37 32.15
N ASN A 330 3.23 11.75 31.73
CA ASN A 330 1.99 11.19 32.28
C ASN A 330 1.87 9.69 32.05
N ARG A 331 2.28 9.20 30.87
CA ARG A 331 2.27 7.76 30.57
C ARG A 331 3.31 7.00 31.38
N ILE A 332 4.54 7.50 31.47
CA ILE A 332 5.59 6.90 32.30
C ILE A 332 5.09 6.84 33.75
N TRP A 333 4.54 7.93 34.26
CA TRP A 333 3.97 7.98 35.61
C TRP A 333 2.86 6.94 35.81
N ALA A 334 1.92 6.87 34.87
CA ALA A 334 0.82 5.91 34.97
C ALA A 334 1.31 4.44 34.98
N HIS A 335 2.33 4.12 34.19
CA HIS A 335 2.90 2.77 34.15
C HIS A 335 3.64 2.42 35.47
N HIS A 336 4.24 3.39 36.14
CA HIS A 336 4.93 3.15 37.40
C HIS A 336 3.98 3.15 38.62
N PHE A 337 2.96 4.02 38.60
CA PHE A 337 2.10 4.24 39.78
C PHE A 337 0.65 3.78 39.58
N GLY A 338 0.33 3.18 38.44
CA GLY A 338 -1.01 2.64 38.14
C GLY A 338 -2.06 3.68 37.70
N ARG A 339 -1.82 4.98 37.91
CA ARG A 339 -2.67 6.10 37.48
C ARG A 339 -1.79 7.25 37.04
N GLY A 340 -2.18 7.93 35.94
CA GLY A 340 -1.49 9.12 35.47
C GLY A 340 -1.69 10.34 36.38
N ILE A 341 -0.82 11.33 36.28
CA ILE A 341 -0.97 12.66 36.90
C ILE A 341 -2.26 13.29 36.38
N VAL A 342 -2.46 13.23 35.04
CA VAL A 342 -3.75 13.43 34.40
C VAL A 342 -4.43 12.06 34.30
N GLY A 343 -5.69 11.95 34.68
CA GLY A 343 -6.41 10.69 34.79
C GLY A 343 -6.59 9.96 33.45
N SER A 344 -6.58 10.68 32.34
CA SER A 344 -6.59 10.16 30.96
C SER A 344 -5.17 10.06 30.41
N LEU A 345 -4.85 9.01 29.65
CA LEU A 345 -3.56 8.83 28.98
C LEU A 345 -3.49 9.45 27.57
N GLY A 346 -4.61 9.90 27.03
CA GLY A 346 -4.68 10.42 25.67
C GLY A 346 -5.62 11.59 25.48
N GLU A 347 -6.12 12.17 26.59
CA GLU A 347 -7.03 13.33 26.57
C GLU A 347 -6.63 14.30 27.69
N PHE A 348 -6.03 15.42 27.29
CA PHE A 348 -5.53 16.48 28.16
C PHE A 348 -6.35 17.77 27.99
N GLY A 349 -7.40 17.71 27.16
CA GLY A 349 -8.30 18.80 26.91
C GLY A 349 -9.23 19.13 28.08
N VAL A 350 -10.08 20.10 27.87
CA VAL A 350 -11.11 20.51 28.82
C VAL A 350 -12.33 19.61 28.66
N LEU A 351 -12.50 18.64 29.57
CA LEU A 351 -13.68 17.78 29.67
C LEU A 351 -14.64 18.28 30.72
#